data_01e08c94dd3197f309593231994f1138
#
_entry.id   01e08c94dd3197f309593231994f1138
#
_cell.length_a   1.000
_cell.length_b   1.000
_cell.length_c   1.000
_cell.angle_alpha   90.00
_cell.angle_beta   90.00
_cell.angle_gamma   90.00
#
_symmetry.space_group_name_H-M   'P 1'
#
loop_
_entity.id
_entity.type
_entity.pdbx_description
1 polymer ?
#
loop_
_entity_poly.entity_id
_entity_poly.type
_entity_poly.pdbx_seq_one_letter_code
_entity_poly.pdbx_strand_id
1 'polypeptide(L)'
;VYSESQDPNVSRPFRVCEHCGQPTPSHEPQCVNCQAVSLQAVVAEQEAKAERRFLRALFARATPVTYAILVVNLALYLLMSVVAGGNILTNIIKGSDSLTLVAFGAKINELVLAGEWFRLVTPIFIHIGLLHIASNSYALWIIGPLIERLYGSARYLLLYLLAGIGGGILSLIWQVAADKPSGPSAGASGAIFGLFGVIMVFSYKYRKELPPNFRSAIKSSFLPVIVINLFIGTTIPFIDNAAHVGGLISGALLTLLIPYLAPDSKRVSKLGLITIAMCALVIIYSFARAYLVSEPYLEEHKRRAGRVENISN
;
A
#
# COMPACT_ATOMS: atom_id res chain seq x y z
N VAL A 1 32.32 -29.85 -41.35
CA VAL A 1 31.10 -29.08 -41.07
C VAL A 1 30.88 -29.12 -39.58
N TYR A 2 31.38 -28.09 -38.85
CA TYR A 2 31.10 -27.94 -37.42
C TYR A 2 29.84 -27.07 -37.28
N SER A 3 28.77 -27.63 -36.71
CA SER A 3 27.59 -26.88 -36.31
C SER A 3 27.92 -26.16 -34.99
N GLU A 4 28.04 -24.82 -35.04
CA GLU A 4 28.09 -23.99 -33.85
C GLU A 4 26.74 -24.05 -33.11
N SER A 5 26.75 -24.64 -31.91
CA SER A 5 25.65 -24.55 -30.96
C SER A 5 25.56 -23.11 -30.47
N GLN A 6 24.50 -22.40 -30.84
CA GLN A 6 24.16 -21.07 -30.30
C GLN A 6 23.52 -21.23 -28.91
N ASP A 7 24.36 -21.29 -27.87
CA ASP A 7 23.91 -21.11 -26.49
C ASP A 7 23.76 -19.60 -26.21
N PRO A 8 22.55 -19.07 -25.97
CA PRO A 8 22.32 -17.64 -25.77
C PRO A 8 22.92 -17.09 -24.46
N ASN A 9 23.48 -17.94 -23.59
CA ASN A 9 24.07 -17.54 -22.30
C ASN A 9 25.59 -17.47 -22.28
N VAL A 10 26.29 -17.78 -23.38
CA VAL A 10 27.76 -17.62 -23.45
C VAL A 10 28.08 -16.18 -23.88
N SER A 11 28.44 -15.34 -22.92
CA SER A 11 28.97 -14.00 -23.20
C SER A 11 30.26 -14.16 -24.02
N ARG A 12 30.25 -13.77 -25.31
CA ARG A 12 31.46 -13.78 -26.14
C ARG A 12 32.48 -12.83 -25.50
N PRO A 13 33.71 -13.24 -25.21
CA PRO A 13 34.72 -12.40 -24.57
C PRO A 13 35.14 -11.21 -25.44
N PHE A 14 34.93 -11.31 -26.77
CA PHE A 14 35.25 -10.25 -27.73
C PHE A 14 34.05 -9.95 -28.65
N ARG A 15 33.92 -8.68 -29.04
CA ARG A 15 33.05 -8.20 -30.11
C ARG A 15 33.89 -7.61 -31.24
N VAL A 16 33.36 -7.63 -32.44
CA VAL A 16 34.01 -6.92 -33.60
C VAL A 16 33.60 -5.45 -33.55
N CYS A 17 34.57 -4.54 -33.64
CA CYS A 17 34.27 -3.12 -33.68
C CYS A 17 33.58 -2.74 -35.00
N GLU A 18 32.40 -2.11 -34.92
CA GLU A 18 31.60 -1.72 -36.07
C GLU A 18 32.28 -0.64 -36.93
N HIS A 19 33.28 0.11 -36.38
CA HIS A 19 33.97 1.17 -37.08
C HIS A 19 35.24 0.71 -37.77
N CYS A 20 36.07 -0.12 -37.12
CA CYS A 20 37.38 -0.52 -37.69
C CYS A 20 37.53 -2.03 -37.96
N GLY A 21 36.52 -2.83 -37.66
CA GLY A 21 36.51 -4.28 -37.87
C GLY A 21 37.40 -5.10 -36.92
N GLN A 22 38.13 -4.47 -36.00
CA GLN A 22 39.05 -5.16 -35.09
C GLN A 22 38.35 -5.72 -33.86
N PRO A 23 38.83 -6.87 -33.32
CA PRO A 23 38.27 -7.45 -32.11
C PRO A 23 38.55 -6.54 -30.92
N THR A 24 37.51 -6.35 -30.10
CA THR A 24 37.54 -5.55 -28.88
C THR A 24 36.91 -6.36 -27.74
N PRO A 25 37.45 -6.38 -26.51
CA PRO A 25 36.80 -7.04 -25.38
C PRO A 25 35.36 -6.57 -25.21
N SER A 26 34.42 -7.50 -25.02
CA SER A 26 32.98 -7.18 -24.98
C SER A 26 32.60 -6.27 -23.81
N HIS A 27 33.39 -6.27 -22.72
CA HIS A 27 33.20 -5.42 -21.54
C HIS A 27 33.70 -3.98 -21.71
N GLU A 28 34.56 -3.72 -22.74
CA GLU A 28 35.10 -2.39 -22.97
C GLU A 28 34.09 -1.52 -23.76
N PRO A 29 33.75 -0.32 -23.27
CA PRO A 29 32.80 0.57 -23.94
C PRO A 29 33.37 1.18 -25.24
N GLN A 30 34.70 1.26 -25.36
CA GLN A 30 35.41 1.82 -26.50
C GLN A 30 36.26 0.75 -27.18
N CYS A 31 36.45 0.91 -28.48
CA CYS A 31 37.37 0.06 -29.24
C CYS A 31 38.81 0.35 -28.82
N VAL A 32 39.58 -0.66 -28.45
CA VAL A 32 40.99 -0.53 -28.04
C VAL A 32 41.89 0.00 -29.17
N ASN A 33 41.48 -0.18 -30.45
CA ASN A 33 42.28 0.21 -31.60
C ASN A 33 41.92 1.60 -32.14
N CYS A 34 40.61 1.90 -32.32
CA CYS A 34 40.18 3.16 -32.93
C CYS A 34 39.45 4.10 -31.96
N GLN A 35 39.31 3.71 -30.68
CA GLN A 35 38.61 4.45 -29.61
C GLN A 35 37.14 4.79 -29.93
N ALA A 36 36.57 4.27 -31.00
CA ALA A 36 35.16 4.43 -31.30
C ALA A 36 34.29 3.81 -30.17
N VAL A 37 33.36 4.60 -29.67
CA VAL A 37 32.36 4.12 -28.64
C VAL A 37 31.37 3.17 -29.31
N SER A 38 31.11 2.05 -28.72
CA SER A 38 30.14 1.10 -29.28
C SER A 38 28.70 1.66 -29.20
N LEU A 39 27.89 1.34 -30.18
CA LEU A 39 26.47 1.72 -30.18
C LEU A 39 25.77 1.25 -28.91
N GLN A 40 26.08 0.05 -28.42
CA GLN A 40 25.56 -0.49 -27.16
C GLN A 40 25.93 0.39 -25.96
N ALA A 41 27.16 0.89 -25.87
CA ALA A 41 27.59 1.77 -24.78
C ALA A 41 26.90 3.15 -24.86
N VAL A 42 26.68 3.68 -26.05
CA VAL A 42 25.94 4.93 -26.26
C VAL A 42 24.47 4.76 -25.81
N VAL A 43 23.83 3.68 -26.23
CA VAL A 43 22.45 3.37 -25.85
C VAL A 43 22.33 3.19 -24.33
N ALA A 44 23.22 2.39 -23.71
CA ALA A 44 23.21 2.17 -22.26
C ALA A 44 23.43 3.48 -21.47
N GLU A 45 24.28 4.38 -21.95
CA GLU A 45 24.47 5.69 -21.32
C GLU A 45 23.24 6.58 -21.45
N GLN A 46 22.58 6.58 -22.61
CA GLN A 46 21.33 7.32 -22.82
C GLN A 46 20.20 6.78 -21.92
N GLU A 47 20.05 5.45 -21.83
CA GLU A 47 19.07 4.82 -20.93
C GLU A 47 19.37 5.17 -19.47
N ALA A 48 20.62 5.11 -19.03
CA ALA A 48 21.00 5.47 -17.67
C ALA A 48 20.77 6.97 -17.37
N LYS A 49 20.96 7.84 -18.33
CA LYS A 49 20.64 9.29 -18.21
C LYS A 49 19.13 9.50 -18.11
N ALA A 50 18.34 8.82 -18.93
CA ALA A 50 16.87 8.88 -18.89
C ALA A 50 16.32 8.36 -17.56
N GLU A 51 16.85 7.22 -17.07
CA GLU A 51 16.48 6.67 -15.77
C GLU A 51 16.79 7.63 -14.62
N ARG A 52 18.00 8.19 -14.59
CA ARG A 52 18.38 9.20 -13.57
C ARG A 52 17.47 10.42 -13.61
N ARG A 53 17.11 10.90 -14.81
CA ARG A 53 16.19 12.04 -14.98
C ARG A 53 14.79 11.69 -14.45
N PHE A 54 14.27 10.51 -14.81
CA PHE A 54 12.98 10.01 -14.34
C PHE A 54 12.95 9.92 -12.80
N LEU A 55 13.95 9.27 -12.20
CA LEU A 55 14.03 9.09 -10.75
C LEU A 55 14.14 10.45 -10.02
N ARG A 56 14.99 11.38 -10.51
CA ARG A 56 15.08 12.73 -9.93
C ARG A 56 13.75 13.45 -9.96
N ALA A 57 13.04 13.43 -11.08
CA ALA A 57 11.74 14.09 -11.23
C ALA A 57 10.68 13.44 -10.31
N LEU A 58 10.69 12.11 -10.19
CA LEU A 58 9.80 11.36 -9.31
C LEU A 58 10.08 11.68 -7.83
N PHE A 59 11.33 11.55 -7.38
CA PHE A 59 11.69 11.74 -5.97
C PHE A 59 11.68 13.20 -5.52
N ALA A 60 11.65 14.17 -6.43
CA ALA A 60 11.43 15.58 -6.10
C ALA A 60 10.00 15.91 -5.66
N ARG A 61 9.05 14.97 -5.81
CA ARG A 61 7.65 15.17 -5.41
C ARG A 61 7.47 14.94 -3.91
N ALA A 62 6.83 15.90 -3.24
CA ALA A 62 6.39 15.74 -1.85
C ALA A 62 5.27 14.69 -1.74
N THR A 63 5.15 14.08 -0.56
CA THR A 63 4.19 13.02 -0.27
C THR A 63 3.40 13.33 1.02
N PRO A 64 2.70 14.47 1.08
CA PRO A 64 2.07 14.94 2.31
C PRO A 64 0.91 14.04 2.77
N VAL A 65 0.18 13.41 1.85
CA VAL A 65 -0.98 12.58 2.19
C VAL A 65 -0.55 11.28 2.85
N THR A 66 0.56 10.68 2.43
CA THR A 66 1.11 9.50 3.12
C THR A 66 1.41 9.81 4.58
N TYR A 67 2.09 10.93 4.85
CA TYR A 67 2.40 11.33 6.24
C TYR A 67 1.16 11.74 7.02
N ALA A 68 0.17 12.39 6.38
CA ALA A 68 -1.10 12.70 7.01
C ALA A 68 -1.85 11.43 7.45
N ILE A 69 -1.90 10.38 6.62
CA ILE A 69 -2.52 9.10 6.98
C ILE A 69 -1.76 8.46 8.17
N LEU A 70 -0.42 8.44 8.14
CA LEU A 70 0.38 7.91 9.24
C LEU A 70 0.10 8.63 10.56
N VAL A 71 0.02 9.96 10.54
CA VAL A 71 -0.30 10.79 11.71
C VAL A 71 -1.72 10.51 12.21
N VAL A 72 -2.70 10.43 11.32
CA VAL A 72 -4.10 10.13 11.68
C VAL A 72 -4.21 8.75 12.32
N ASN A 73 -3.57 7.73 11.73
CA ASN A 73 -3.58 6.37 12.28
C ASN A 73 -2.98 6.33 13.69
N LEU A 74 -1.83 7.01 13.90
CA LEU A 74 -1.19 7.07 15.20
C LEU A 74 -2.05 7.85 16.21
N ALA A 75 -2.61 8.98 15.82
CA ALA A 75 -3.46 9.80 16.69
C ALA A 75 -4.72 9.03 17.13
N LEU A 76 -5.39 8.34 16.20
CA LEU A 76 -6.54 7.49 16.52
C LEU A 76 -6.16 6.32 17.43
N TYR A 77 -5.02 5.68 17.18
CA TYR A 77 -4.52 4.60 18.04
C TYR A 77 -4.27 5.05 19.48
N LEU A 78 -3.61 6.19 19.66
CA LEU A 78 -3.38 6.78 20.98
C LEU A 78 -4.70 7.21 21.65
N LEU A 79 -5.62 7.82 20.90
CA LEU A 79 -6.93 8.20 21.41
C LEU A 79 -7.72 6.97 21.88
N MET A 80 -7.73 5.90 21.09
CA MET A 80 -8.37 4.62 21.49
C MET A 80 -7.75 4.06 22.77
N SER A 81 -6.42 4.10 22.91
CA SER A 81 -5.70 3.63 24.09
C SER A 81 -6.07 4.42 25.35
N VAL A 82 -6.38 5.72 25.21
CA VAL A 82 -6.86 6.56 26.31
C VAL A 82 -8.34 6.25 26.64
N VAL A 83 -9.19 6.17 25.62
CA VAL A 83 -10.65 5.93 25.80
C VAL A 83 -10.93 4.54 26.37
N ALA A 84 -10.12 3.54 26.07
CA ALA A 84 -10.22 2.19 26.64
C ALA A 84 -10.06 2.18 28.19
N GLY A 85 -9.60 3.26 28.79
CA GLY A 85 -9.47 3.36 30.25
C GLY A 85 -8.41 2.43 30.85
N GLY A 86 -8.36 2.35 32.19
CA GLY A 86 -7.37 1.53 32.88
C GLY A 86 -5.92 1.97 32.65
N ASN A 87 -5.01 1.01 32.46
CA ASN A 87 -3.59 1.31 32.26
C ASN A 87 -3.30 1.61 30.77
N ILE A 88 -3.03 2.89 30.47
CA ILE A 88 -2.75 3.37 29.10
C ILE A 88 -1.58 2.63 28.45
N LEU A 89 -0.49 2.35 29.20
CA LEU A 89 0.66 1.63 28.68
C LEU A 89 0.31 0.22 28.24
N THR A 90 -0.54 -0.46 29.00
CA THR A 90 -1.07 -1.78 28.64
C THR A 90 -1.90 -1.70 27.35
N ASN A 91 -2.77 -0.70 27.22
CA ASN A 91 -3.57 -0.47 26.02
C ASN A 91 -2.71 -0.15 24.80
N ILE A 92 -1.64 0.62 24.97
CA ILE A 92 -0.67 0.88 23.89
C ILE A 92 0.04 -0.42 23.47
N ILE A 93 0.46 -1.27 24.39
CA ILE A 93 1.24 -2.48 24.05
C ILE A 93 0.33 -3.59 23.52
N LYS A 94 -0.73 -3.91 24.23
CA LYS A 94 -1.63 -5.04 23.92
C LYS A 94 -2.76 -4.66 22.94
N GLY A 95 -3.09 -3.38 22.86
CA GLY A 95 -4.23 -2.85 22.10
C GLY A 95 -5.46 -2.62 22.97
N SER A 96 -6.42 -1.89 22.41
CA SER A 96 -7.72 -1.63 23.02
C SER A 96 -8.62 -2.85 22.92
N ASP A 97 -9.57 -2.96 23.83
CA ASP A 97 -10.58 -4.02 23.84
C ASP A 97 -11.57 -3.93 22.66
N SER A 98 -12.32 -5.01 22.43
CA SER A 98 -13.26 -5.11 21.30
C SER A 98 -14.37 -4.05 21.33
N LEU A 99 -14.85 -3.64 22.50
CA LEU A 99 -15.91 -2.61 22.61
C LEU A 99 -15.39 -1.24 22.17
N THR A 100 -14.16 -0.90 22.58
CA THR A 100 -13.48 0.32 22.13
C THR A 100 -13.27 0.30 20.62
N LEU A 101 -12.82 -0.83 20.05
CA LEU A 101 -12.67 -0.98 18.59
C LEU A 101 -14.01 -0.74 17.87
N VAL A 102 -15.11 -1.33 18.37
CA VAL A 102 -16.45 -1.18 17.77
C VAL A 102 -16.95 0.26 17.91
N ALA A 103 -16.72 0.91 19.05
CA ALA A 103 -17.07 2.31 19.28
C ALA A 103 -16.37 3.25 18.29
N PHE A 104 -15.10 2.96 17.95
CA PHE A 104 -14.36 3.71 16.95
C PHE A 104 -14.65 3.31 15.49
N GLY A 105 -15.59 2.40 15.27
CA GLY A 105 -16.09 2.03 13.95
C GLY A 105 -15.37 0.85 13.31
N ALA A 106 -14.81 -0.09 14.08
CA ALA A 106 -14.32 -1.35 13.53
C ALA A 106 -15.41 -2.07 12.72
N LYS A 107 -15.01 -2.76 11.65
CA LYS A 107 -15.94 -3.50 10.81
C LYS A 107 -16.47 -4.71 11.57
N ILE A 108 -17.79 -4.80 11.67
CA ILE A 108 -18.55 -5.96 12.08
C ILE A 108 -19.59 -6.20 11.01
N ASN A 109 -19.66 -7.42 10.49
CA ASN A 109 -20.50 -7.72 9.34
C ASN A 109 -21.98 -7.42 9.60
N GLU A 110 -22.48 -7.81 10.76
CA GLU A 110 -23.87 -7.62 11.18
C GLU A 110 -24.23 -6.14 11.21
N LEU A 111 -23.33 -5.28 11.70
CA LEU A 111 -23.55 -3.84 11.77
C LEU A 111 -23.49 -3.18 10.38
N VAL A 112 -22.59 -3.66 9.52
CA VAL A 112 -22.53 -3.18 8.12
C VAL A 112 -23.81 -3.56 7.37
N LEU A 113 -24.30 -4.78 7.55
CA LEU A 113 -25.57 -5.26 6.95
C LEU A 113 -26.79 -4.56 7.54
N ALA A 114 -26.72 -4.12 8.80
CA ALA A 114 -27.74 -3.28 9.45
C ALA A 114 -27.70 -1.80 8.98
N GLY A 115 -26.79 -1.44 8.06
CA GLY A 115 -26.73 -0.10 7.44
C GLY A 115 -25.63 0.80 7.98
N GLU A 116 -24.72 0.32 8.85
CA GLU A 116 -23.58 1.11 9.32
C GLU A 116 -22.41 1.12 8.30
N TRP A 117 -22.69 1.60 7.07
CA TRP A 117 -21.75 1.60 5.94
C TRP A 117 -20.43 2.34 6.21
N PHE A 118 -20.43 3.29 7.16
CA PHE A 118 -19.22 3.98 7.57
C PHE A 118 -18.15 3.00 8.10
N ARG A 119 -18.54 1.81 8.56
CA ARG A 119 -17.65 0.73 9.00
C ARG A 119 -16.90 0.03 7.87
N LEU A 120 -17.04 0.48 6.62
CA LEU A 120 -16.15 0.15 5.51
C LEU A 120 -15.01 1.18 5.34
N VAL A 121 -15.13 2.37 5.97
CA VAL A 121 -14.15 3.45 5.88
C VAL A 121 -13.32 3.57 7.16
N THR A 122 -13.97 3.67 8.32
CA THR A 122 -13.30 3.87 9.61
C THR A 122 -12.25 2.82 9.95
N PRO A 123 -12.45 1.51 9.66
CA PRO A 123 -11.46 0.48 9.97
C PRO A 123 -10.11 0.70 9.33
N ILE A 124 -10.06 1.38 8.18
CA ILE A 124 -8.82 1.65 7.43
C ILE A 124 -7.82 2.48 8.25
N PHE A 125 -8.31 3.22 9.26
CA PHE A 125 -7.52 4.16 10.06
C PHE A 125 -7.29 3.72 11.50
N ILE A 126 -8.02 2.74 12.02
CA ILE A 126 -7.89 2.26 13.40
C ILE A 126 -7.13 0.94 13.46
N HIS A 127 -6.49 0.66 14.60
CA HIS A 127 -5.58 -0.49 14.75
C HIS A 127 -5.78 -1.21 16.07
N ILE A 128 -5.60 -2.53 16.06
CA ILE A 128 -5.91 -3.40 17.18
C ILE A 128 -4.82 -3.34 18.27
N GLY A 129 -3.54 -3.27 17.90
CA GLY A 129 -2.43 -3.31 18.87
C GLY A 129 -1.12 -2.77 18.28
N LEU A 130 -0.10 -2.62 19.14
CA LEU A 130 1.18 -1.97 18.79
C LEU A 130 1.87 -2.61 17.59
N LEU A 131 2.01 -3.93 17.56
CA LEU A 131 2.65 -4.62 16.44
C LEU A 131 1.89 -4.43 15.14
N HIS A 132 0.55 -4.38 15.22
CA HIS A 132 -0.31 -4.19 14.06
C HIS A 132 -0.17 -2.77 13.49
N ILE A 133 -0.22 -1.71 14.32
CA ILE A 133 -0.01 -0.35 13.83
C ILE A 133 1.43 -0.13 13.34
N ALA A 134 2.42 -0.70 14.02
CA ALA A 134 3.82 -0.58 13.63
C ALA A 134 4.08 -1.21 12.25
N SER A 135 3.59 -2.44 12.03
CA SER A 135 3.76 -3.14 10.74
C SER A 135 3.03 -2.43 9.60
N ASN A 136 1.78 -1.98 9.82
CA ASN A 136 1.03 -1.21 8.83
C ASN A 136 1.67 0.14 8.53
N SER A 137 2.14 0.85 9.56
CA SER A 137 2.83 2.13 9.40
C SER A 137 4.14 1.97 8.63
N TYR A 138 4.91 0.92 8.92
CA TYR A 138 6.14 0.61 8.19
C TYR A 138 5.88 0.29 6.72
N ALA A 139 4.89 -0.57 6.44
CA ALA A 139 4.51 -0.89 5.07
C ALA A 139 4.03 0.36 4.31
N LEU A 140 3.18 1.17 4.94
CA LEU A 140 2.67 2.41 4.34
C LEU A 140 3.78 3.44 4.12
N TRP A 141 4.75 3.55 5.04
CA TRP A 141 5.91 4.43 4.92
C TRP A 141 6.80 4.07 3.72
N ILE A 142 6.88 2.78 3.37
CA ILE A 142 7.64 2.30 2.19
C ILE A 142 6.85 2.50 0.89
N ILE A 143 5.61 1.95 0.81
CA ILE A 143 4.85 1.92 -0.43
C ILE A 143 4.12 3.23 -0.73
N GLY A 144 3.62 3.91 0.32
CA GLY A 144 2.80 5.11 0.19
C GLY A 144 3.47 6.23 -0.60
N PRO A 145 4.69 6.66 -0.20
CA PRO A 145 5.41 7.72 -0.92
C PRO A 145 5.66 7.39 -2.39
N LEU A 146 5.91 6.12 -2.72
CA LEU A 146 6.12 5.70 -4.10
C LEU A 146 4.85 5.91 -4.94
N ILE A 147 3.71 5.42 -4.44
CA ILE A 147 2.43 5.56 -5.14
C ILE A 147 1.98 7.02 -5.20
N GLU A 148 2.15 7.76 -4.10
CA GLU A 148 1.79 9.19 -4.07
C GLU A 148 2.62 10.02 -5.07
N ARG A 149 3.92 9.72 -5.24
CA ARG A 149 4.75 10.35 -6.26
C ARG A 149 4.31 10.00 -7.68
N LEU A 150 3.90 8.76 -7.91
CA LEU A 150 3.45 8.29 -9.24
C LEU A 150 2.08 8.85 -9.62
N TYR A 151 1.14 8.91 -8.68
CA TYR A 151 -0.26 9.27 -8.96
C TYR A 151 -0.63 10.70 -8.55
N GLY A 152 0.19 11.34 -7.70
CA GLY A 152 -0.14 12.59 -7.01
C GLY A 152 -1.10 12.36 -5.85
N SER A 153 -1.09 13.30 -4.88
CA SER A 153 -1.79 13.17 -3.58
C SER A 153 -3.29 12.86 -3.70
N ALA A 154 -3.98 13.49 -4.66
CA ALA A 154 -5.42 13.29 -4.83
C ALA A 154 -5.79 11.88 -5.29
N ARG A 155 -5.13 11.39 -6.35
CA ARG A 155 -5.38 10.04 -6.86
C ARG A 155 -4.89 8.97 -5.89
N TYR A 156 -3.78 9.24 -5.21
CA TYR A 156 -3.26 8.36 -4.16
C TYR A 156 -4.27 8.17 -3.02
N LEU A 157 -4.84 9.27 -2.48
CA LEU A 157 -5.84 9.19 -1.42
C LEU A 157 -7.09 8.42 -1.89
N LEU A 158 -7.53 8.69 -3.12
CA LEU A 158 -8.66 7.97 -3.71
C LEU A 158 -8.37 6.47 -3.86
N LEU A 159 -7.19 6.10 -4.39
CA LEU A 159 -6.75 4.71 -4.52
C LEU A 159 -6.68 4.00 -3.15
N TYR A 160 -6.11 4.66 -2.15
CA TYR A 160 -6.00 4.15 -0.79
C TYR A 160 -7.37 3.84 -0.18
N LEU A 161 -8.30 4.81 -0.24
CA LEU A 161 -9.64 4.65 0.30
C LEU A 161 -10.45 3.59 -0.44
N LEU A 162 -10.52 3.67 -1.77
CA LEU A 162 -11.33 2.74 -2.57
C LEU A 162 -10.80 1.31 -2.48
N ALA A 163 -9.47 1.13 -2.44
CA ALA A 163 -8.89 -0.19 -2.25
C ALA A 163 -9.17 -0.75 -0.84
N GLY A 164 -9.08 0.10 0.20
CA GLY A 164 -9.44 -0.29 1.56
C GLY A 164 -10.91 -0.69 1.70
N ILE A 165 -11.82 0.11 1.11
CA ILE A 165 -13.26 -0.20 1.05
C ILE A 165 -13.49 -1.53 0.30
N GLY A 166 -12.85 -1.73 -0.86
CA GLY A 166 -12.94 -2.98 -1.63
C GLY A 166 -12.44 -4.19 -0.85
N GLY A 167 -11.38 -4.01 -0.04
CA GLY A 167 -10.93 -5.01 0.92
C GLY A 167 -12.01 -5.35 1.95
N GLY A 168 -12.61 -4.34 2.58
CA GLY A 168 -13.71 -4.50 3.52
C GLY A 168 -14.94 -5.21 2.93
N ILE A 169 -15.29 -4.88 1.68
CA ILE A 169 -16.41 -5.52 0.96
C ILE A 169 -16.12 -6.99 0.67
N LEU A 170 -14.93 -7.33 0.14
CA LEU A 170 -14.62 -8.74 -0.12
C LEU A 170 -14.54 -9.54 1.15
N SER A 171 -14.00 -8.97 2.24
CA SER A 171 -14.02 -9.59 3.56
C SER A 171 -15.45 -9.86 4.06
N LEU A 172 -16.35 -8.88 3.92
CA LEU A 172 -17.78 -9.05 4.26
C LEU A 172 -18.40 -10.21 3.47
N ILE A 173 -18.27 -10.19 2.14
CA ILE A 173 -18.83 -11.22 1.26
C ILE A 173 -18.29 -12.60 1.63
N TRP A 174 -16.98 -12.73 1.83
CA TRP A 174 -16.32 -13.98 2.16
C TRP A 174 -16.80 -14.56 3.50
N GLN A 175 -16.84 -13.72 4.54
CA GLN A 175 -17.23 -14.17 5.89
C GLN A 175 -18.70 -14.55 5.95
N VAL A 176 -19.58 -13.80 5.27
CA VAL A 176 -21.02 -14.14 5.18
C VAL A 176 -21.21 -15.43 4.38
N ALA A 177 -20.55 -15.59 3.23
CA ALA A 177 -20.66 -16.79 2.40
C ALA A 177 -20.11 -18.06 3.09
N ALA A 178 -19.11 -17.90 3.97
CA ALA A 178 -18.48 -18.98 4.70
C ALA A 178 -19.12 -19.26 6.09
N ASP A 179 -20.20 -18.55 6.43
CA ASP A 179 -20.90 -18.63 7.74
C ASP A 179 -19.92 -18.49 8.93
N LYS A 180 -18.93 -17.58 8.78
CA LYS A 180 -17.93 -17.36 9.82
C LYS A 180 -18.38 -16.25 10.77
N PRO A 181 -18.24 -16.46 12.11
CA PRO A 181 -18.53 -15.40 13.06
C PRO A 181 -17.61 -14.19 12.78
N SER A 182 -18.20 -12.99 12.78
CA SER A 182 -17.46 -11.77 12.60
C SER A 182 -16.95 -11.24 13.93
N GLY A 183 -15.61 -11.17 14.07
CA GLY A 183 -14.99 -10.32 15.08
C GLY A 183 -14.74 -8.91 14.54
N PRO A 184 -14.41 -7.93 15.42
CA PRO A 184 -14.06 -6.59 14.97
C PRO A 184 -12.81 -6.65 14.07
N SER A 185 -12.95 -6.22 12.80
CA SER A 185 -11.85 -6.12 11.84
C SER A 185 -11.46 -4.64 11.69
N ALA A 186 -10.15 -4.38 11.77
CA ALA A 186 -9.56 -3.04 11.71
C ALA A 186 -8.13 -3.13 11.20
N GLY A 187 -7.64 -2.07 10.57
CA GLY A 187 -6.27 -1.93 10.08
C GLY A 187 -6.18 -1.36 8.66
N ALA A 188 -5.09 -0.65 8.41
CA ALA A 188 -4.79 -0.11 7.08
C ALA A 188 -4.42 -1.18 6.04
N SER A 189 -4.25 -2.43 6.46
CA SER A 189 -3.64 -3.49 5.65
C SER A 189 -4.39 -3.78 4.35
N GLY A 190 -5.73 -3.76 4.35
CA GLY A 190 -6.52 -3.90 3.12
C GLY A 190 -6.20 -2.81 2.09
N ALA A 191 -6.09 -1.55 2.52
CA ALA A 191 -5.68 -0.44 1.64
C ALA A 191 -4.21 -0.57 1.20
N ILE A 192 -3.30 -0.99 2.07
CA ILE A 192 -1.88 -1.23 1.77
C ILE A 192 -1.73 -2.35 0.72
N PHE A 193 -2.47 -3.45 0.87
CA PHE A 193 -2.53 -4.49 -0.16
C PHE A 193 -3.09 -3.95 -1.48
N GLY A 194 -4.04 -3.01 -1.41
CA GLY A 194 -4.49 -2.27 -2.57
C GLY A 194 -3.37 -1.49 -3.25
N LEU A 195 -2.51 -0.81 -2.49
CA LEU A 195 -1.34 -0.13 -3.04
C LEU A 195 -0.33 -1.11 -3.66
N PHE A 196 -0.17 -2.32 -3.11
CA PHE A 196 0.61 -3.37 -3.77
C PHE A 196 -0.03 -3.80 -5.10
N GLY A 197 -1.36 -3.93 -5.16
CA GLY A 197 -2.09 -4.18 -6.41
C GLY A 197 -1.86 -3.07 -7.44
N VAL A 198 -1.93 -1.81 -6.98
CA VAL A 198 -1.64 -0.63 -7.82
C VAL A 198 -0.26 -0.73 -8.44
N ILE A 199 0.80 -0.92 -7.63
CA ILE A 199 2.18 -0.87 -8.15
C ILE A 199 2.50 -2.05 -9.08
N MET A 200 1.93 -3.23 -8.81
CA MET A 200 2.12 -4.42 -9.65
C MET A 200 1.50 -4.21 -11.04
N VAL A 201 0.25 -3.76 -11.11
CA VAL A 201 -0.42 -3.48 -12.39
C VAL A 201 0.17 -2.27 -13.08
N PHE A 202 0.55 -1.22 -12.34
CA PHE A 202 1.26 -0.06 -12.87
C PHE A 202 2.54 -0.48 -13.60
N SER A 203 3.38 -1.31 -12.99
CA SER A 203 4.64 -1.76 -13.58
C SER A 203 4.45 -2.55 -14.88
N TYR A 204 3.32 -3.23 -15.04
CA TYR A 204 2.95 -3.94 -16.26
C TYR A 204 2.31 -3.01 -17.31
N LYS A 205 1.32 -2.20 -16.91
CA LYS A 205 0.56 -1.29 -17.78
C LYS A 205 1.47 -0.29 -18.48
N TYR A 206 2.42 0.31 -17.72
CA TYR A 206 3.33 1.34 -18.20
C TYR A 206 4.73 0.82 -18.51
N ARG A 207 4.89 -0.49 -18.77
CA ARG A 207 6.19 -1.15 -18.97
C ARG A 207 7.06 -0.57 -20.09
N LYS A 208 6.45 0.09 -21.07
CA LYS A 208 7.16 0.74 -22.19
C LYS A 208 7.67 2.14 -21.85
N GLU A 209 7.09 2.76 -20.82
CA GLU A 209 7.41 4.12 -20.38
C GLU A 209 8.40 4.13 -19.19
N LEU A 210 8.50 2.98 -18.48
CA LEU A 210 9.30 2.86 -17.27
C LEU A 210 10.70 2.32 -17.57
N PRO A 211 11.75 2.86 -16.91
CA PRO A 211 13.09 2.29 -16.97
C PRO A 211 13.10 0.82 -16.58
N PRO A 212 13.83 -0.06 -17.30
CA PRO A 212 13.86 -1.51 -17.03
C PRO A 212 14.26 -1.87 -15.59
N ASN A 213 15.28 -1.18 -15.04
CA ASN A 213 15.76 -1.40 -13.67
C ASN A 213 14.70 -1.03 -12.63
N PHE A 214 14.01 0.10 -12.81
CA PHE A 214 12.92 0.52 -11.93
C PHE A 214 11.79 -0.51 -11.91
N ARG A 215 11.40 -1.02 -13.08
CA ARG A 215 10.37 -2.06 -13.21
C ARG A 215 10.79 -3.38 -12.55
N SER A 216 12.04 -3.81 -12.74
CA SER A 216 12.58 -5.01 -12.10
C SER A 216 12.61 -4.86 -10.58
N ALA A 217 13.06 -3.71 -10.07
CA ALA A 217 13.08 -3.42 -8.65
C ALA A 217 11.68 -3.48 -8.01
N ILE A 218 10.64 -2.96 -8.67
CA ILE A 218 9.26 -3.09 -8.20
C ILE A 218 8.89 -4.57 -8.00
N LYS A 219 9.10 -5.41 -9.01
CA LYS A 219 8.72 -6.82 -8.93
C LYS A 219 9.49 -7.57 -7.85
N SER A 220 10.80 -7.42 -7.80
CA SER A 220 11.66 -8.13 -6.84
C SER A 220 11.42 -7.68 -5.40
N SER A 221 11.02 -6.43 -5.17
CA SER A 221 10.78 -5.90 -3.83
C SER A 221 9.40 -6.24 -3.30
N PHE A 222 8.34 -6.07 -4.10
CA PHE A 222 6.96 -6.13 -3.59
C PHE A 222 6.29 -7.50 -3.76
N LEU A 223 6.62 -8.27 -4.79
CA LEU A 223 6.00 -9.59 -4.98
C LEU A 223 6.28 -10.57 -3.82
N PRO A 224 7.53 -10.72 -3.33
CA PRO A 224 7.77 -11.55 -2.15
C PRO A 224 7.02 -11.08 -0.90
N VAL A 225 6.93 -9.75 -0.68
CA VAL A 225 6.19 -9.18 0.45
C VAL A 225 4.72 -9.56 0.40
N ILE A 226 4.08 -9.46 -0.78
CA ILE A 226 2.68 -9.86 -0.97
C ILE A 226 2.50 -11.34 -0.63
N VAL A 227 3.32 -12.21 -1.22
CA VAL A 227 3.21 -13.68 -1.06
C VAL A 227 3.42 -14.08 0.40
N ILE A 228 4.49 -13.57 1.04
CA ILE A 228 4.80 -13.88 2.44
C ILE A 228 3.67 -13.42 3.38
N ASN A 229 3.16 -12.20 3.20
CA ASN A 229 2.10 -11.69 4.06
C ASN A 229 0.78 -12.46 3.88
N LEU A 230 0.40 -12.84 2.65
CA LEU A 230 -0.77 -13.68 2.41
C LEU A 230 -0.59 -15.07 3.04
N PHE A 231 0.62 -15.65 2.95
CA PHE A 231 0.94 -16.93 3.60
C PHE A 231 0.85 -16.82 5.13
N ILE A 232 1.46 -15.80 5.73
CA ILE A 232 1.36 -15.53 7.18
C ILE A 232 -0.10 -15.39 7.60
N GLY A 233 -0.92 -14.70 6.81
CA GLY A 233 -2.35 -14.52 7.08
C GLY A 233 -3.17 -15.82 7.02
N THR A 234 -2.66 -16.90 6.42
CA THR A 234 -3.32 -18.23 6.53
C THR A 234 -3.03 -18.92 7.85
N THR A 235 -1.96 -18.55 8.53
CA THR A 235 -1.50 -19.18 9.79
C THR A 235 -1.93 -18.43 11.03
N ILE A 236 -2.18 -17.11 10.91
CA ILE A 236 -2.59 -16.25 12.03
C ILE A 236 -4.10 -15.96 11.94
N PRO A 237 -4.92 -16.48 12.87
CA PRO A 237 -6.38 -16.40 12.78
C PRO A 237 -6.97 -14.98 12.80
N PHE A 238 -6.20 -14.00 13.32
CA PHE A 238 -6.65 -12.60 13.44
C PHE A 238 -6.35 -11.75 12.19
N ILE A 239 -5.71 -12.33 11.17
CA ILE A 239 -5.43 -11.63 9.93
C ILE A 239 -6.58 -11.85 8.95
N ASP A 240 -7.21 -10.76 8.51
CA ASP A 240 -8.29 -10.77 7.52
C ASP A 240 -7.72 -10.87 6.09
N ASN A 241 -7.34 -12.10 5.70
CA ASN A 241 -6.81 -12.36 4.36
C ASN A 241 -7.80 -12.03 3.24
N ALA A 242 -9.11 -12.11 3.49
CA ALA A 242 -10.09 -11.72 2.49
C ALA A 242 -10.05 -10.20 2.24
N ALA A 243 -9.83 -9.40 3.29
CA ALA A 243 -9.60 -7.97 3.13
C ALA A 243 -8.29 -7.67 2.36
N HIS A 244 -7.22 -8.44 2.59
CA HIS A 244 -5.96 -8.29 1.85
C HIS A 244 -6.13 -8.59 0.36
N VAL A 245 -6.75 -9.72 0.03
CA VAL A 245 -7.02 -10.12 -1.37
C VAL A 245 -7.97 -9.12 -2.04
N GLY A 246 -9.01 -8.70 -1.32
CA GLY A 246 -9.97 -7.71 -1.82
C GLY A 246 -9.32 -6.37 -2.12
N GLY A 247 -8.45 -5.90 -1.22
CA GLY A 247 -7.67 -4.69 -1.43
C GLY A 247 -6.76 -4.82 -2.65
N LEU A 248 -5.99 -5.92 -2.74
CA LEU A 248 -5.07 -6.21 -3.86
C LEU A 248 -5.80 -6.16 -5.21
N ILE A 249 -6.94 -6.85 -5.31
CA ILE A 249 -7.76 -6.89 -6.52
C ILE A 249 -8.32 -5.49 -6.84
N SER A 250 -8.90 -4.81 -5.85
CA SER A 250 -9.47 -3.48 -6.04
C SER A 250 -8.43 -2.47 -6.50
N GLY A 251 -7.24 -2.44 -5.86
CA GLY A 251 -6.14 -1.58 -6.28
C GLY A 251 -5.64 -1.88 -7.69
N ALA A 252 -5.55 -3.17 -8.05
CA ALA A 252 -5.19 -3.62 -9.40
C ALA A 252 -6.20 -3.11 -10.45
N LEU A 253 -7.50 -3.27 -10.20
CA LEU A 253 -8.56 -2.82 -11.10
C LEU A 253 -8.61 -1.28 -11.22
N LEU A 254 -8.48 -0.58 -10.09
CA LEU A 254 -8.44 0.89 -10.07
C LEU A 254 -7.28 1.46 -10.90
N THR A 255 -6.14 0.77 -10.94
CA THR A 255 -4.99 1.15 -11.78
C THR A 255 -5.30 1.13 -13.27
N LEU A 256 -6.21 0.26 -13.71
CA LEU A 256 -6.63 0.23 -15.11
C LEU A 256 -7.44 1.48 -15.49
N LEU A 257 -8.21 2.01 -14.55
CA LEU A 257 -9.11 3.15 -14.75
C LEU A 257 -8.43 4.50 -14.46
N ILE A 258 -7.59 4.58 -13.43
CA ILE A 258 -6.97 5.82 -12.98
C ILE A 258 -5.56 5.92 -13.58
N PRO A 259 -5.30 6.90 -14.50
CA PRO A 259 -3.98 7.09 -15.07
C PRO A 259 -3.01 7.67 -14.03
N TYR A 260 -1.74 7.31 -14.14
CA TYR A 260 -0.68 7.92 -13.33
C TYR A 260 -0.40 9.37 -13.77
N LEU A 261 0.35 10.09 -12.96
CA LEU A 261 0.72 11.47 -13.23
C LEU A 261 2.15 11.52 -13.77
N ALA A 262 2.29 11.80 -15.08
CA ALA A 262 3.62 11.90 -15.69
C ALA A 262 4.53 12.86 -14.90
N PRO A 263 5.86 12.58 -14.79
CA PRO A 263 6.76 13.38 -13.96
C PRO A 263 6.75 14.89 -14.26
N ASP A 264 6.53 15.27 -15.51
CA ASP A 264 6.54 16.67 -15.97
C ASP A 264 5.17 17.37 -15.85
N SER A 265 4.11 16.67 -15.37
CA SER A 265 2.77 17.23 -15.29
C SER A 265 2.58 18.14 -14.06
N LYS A 266 1.66 19.10 -14.15
CA LYS A 266 1.29 20.00 -13.04
C LYS A 266 0.75 19.17 -11.85
N ARG A 267 1.29 19.43 -10.66
CA ARG A 267 1.02 18.64 -9.44
C ARG A 267 -0.37 18.85 -8.85
N VAL A 268 -0.92 20.05 -9.00
CA VAL A 268 -2.20 20.41 -8.39
C VAL A 268 -3.14 20.90 -9.48
N SER A 269 -4.31 20.23 -9.58
CA SER A 269 -5.41 20.66 -10.43
C SER A 269 -6.63 20.98 -9.55
N LYS A 270 -7.54 21.81 -10.06
CA LYS A 270 -8.83 22.08 -9.36
C LYS A 270 -9.57 20.76 -9.06
N LEU A 271 -9.58 19.83 -10.02
CA LEU A 271 -10.19 18.51 -9.84
C LEU A 271 -9.49 17.72 -8.73
N GLY A 272 -8.16 17.78 -8.63
CA GLY A 272 -7.41 17.14 -7.55
C GLY A 272 -7.77 17.68 -6.17
N LEU A 273 -7.92 19.00 -6.02
CA LEU A 273 -8.37 19.60 -4.76
C LEU A 273 -9.79 19.15 -4.39
N ILE A 274 -10.71 19.11 -5.36
CA ILE A 274 -12.07 18.62 -5.16
C ILE A 274 -12.03 17.15 -4.71
N THR A 275 -11.22 16.31 -5.35
CA THR A 275 -11.07 14.89 -4.98
C THR A 275 -10.57 14.74 -3.53
N ILE A 276 -9.57 15.50 -3.12
CA ILE A 276 -9.06 15.49 -1.73
C ILE A 276 -10.17 15.92 -0.76
N ALA A 277 -10.88 17.01 -1.07
CA ALA A 277 -11.97 17.50 -0.23
C ALA A 277 -13.09 16.47 -0.10
N MET A 278 -13.50 15.82 -1.18
CA MET A 278 -14.52 14.76 -1.15
C MET A 278 -14.06 13.56 -0.32
N CYS A 279 -12.83 13.10 -0.50
CA CYS A 279 -12.27 12.02 0.33
C CYS A 279 -12.24 12.40 1.82
N ALA A 280 -11.80 13.62 2.14
CA ALA A 280 -11.79 14.13 3.52
C ALA A 280 -13.21 14.19 4.11
N LEU A 281 -14.19 14.65 3.36
CA LEU A 281 -15.60 14.68 3.78
C LEU A 281 -16.14 13.28 4.07
N VAL A 282 -15.80 12.28 3.23
CA VAL A 282 -16.19 10.88 3.46
C VAL A 282 -15.58 10.35 4.76
N ILE A 283 -14.29 10.62 5.00
CA ILE A 283 -13.61 10.20 6.23
C ILE A 283 -14.24 10.89 7.45
N ILE A 284 -14.38 12.21 7.42
CA ILE A 284 -14.97 12.99 8.53
C ILE A 284 -16.39 12.52 8.83
N TYR A 285 -17.23 12.39 7.80
CA TYR A 285 -18.60 11.89 7.95
C TYR A 285 -18.61 10.49 8.59
N SER A 286 -17.71 9.59 8.15
CA SER A 286 -17.64 8.21 8.66
C SER A 286 -17.28 8.18 10.15
N PHE A 287 -16.31 8.99 10.59
CA PHE A 287 -15.96 9.10 12.01
C PHE A 287 -17.02 9.84 12.83
N ALA A 288 -17.68 10.84 12.28
CA ALA A 288 -18.82 11.49 12.92
C ALA A 288 -19.97 10.49 13.16
N ARG A 289 -20.28 9.64 12.16
CA ARG A 289 -21.28 8.57 12.32
C ARG A 289 -20.84 7.54 13.37
N ALA A 290 -19.59 7.13 13.38
CA ALA A 290 -19.07 6.24 14.41
C ALA A 290 -19.23 6.83 15.82
N TYR A 291 -18.89 8.10 15.99
CA TYR A 291 -19.06 8.82 17.26
C TYR A 291 -20.53 8.85 17.72
N LEU A 292 -21.48 9.16 16.81
CA LEU A 292 -22.91 9.25 17.14
C LEU A 292 -23.52 7.90 17.60
N VAL A 293 -22.95 6.79 17.17
CA VAL A 293 -23.42 5.43 17.58
C VAL A 293 -22.53 4.78 18.64
N SER A 294 -21.50 5.48 19.13
CA SER A 294 -20.50 4.90 20.05
C SER A 294 -21.00 4.73 21.48
N GLU A 295 -21.98 5.55 21.93
CA GLU A 295 -22.41 5.63 23.32
C GLU A 295 -22.76 4.26 23.95
N PRO A 296 -23.58 3.39 23.34
CA PRO A 296 -23.93 2.09 23.93
C PRO A 296 -22.70 1.20 24.18
N TYR A 297 -21.73 1.26 23.28
CA TYR A 297 -20.50 0.45 23.38
C TYR A 297 -19.59 0.95 24.51
N LEU A 298 -19.43 2.28 24.65
CA LEU A 298 -18.64 2.92 25.70
C LEU A 298 -19.29 2.74 27.08
N GLU A 299 -20.61 2.81 27.16
CA GLU A 299 -21.36 2.54 28.38
C GLU A 299 -21.20 1.08 28.85
N GLU A 300 -21.32 0.13 27.94
CA GLU A 300 -21.10 -1.30 28.24
C GLU A 300 -19.64 -1.55 28.65
N HIS A 301 -18.69 -0.89 27.99
CA HIS A 301 -17.28 -0.94 28.38
C HIS A 301 -17.07 -0.49 29.83
N LYS A 302 -17.61 0.66 30.24
CA LYS A 302 -17.54 1.18 31.61
C LYS A 302 -18.19 0.22 32.63
N ARG A 303 -19.36 -0.37 32.30
CA ARG A 303 -20.03 -1.36 33.13
C ARG A 303 -19.20 -2.60 33.37
N ARG A 304 -18.49 -3.10 32.34
CA ARG A 304 -17.58 -4.26 32.47
C ARG A 304 -16.38 -3.94 33.34
N ALA A 305 -15.74 -2.77 33.13
CA ALA A 305 -14.61 -2.33 33.94
C ALA A 305 -14.96 -2.21 35.43
N GLY A 306 -16.08 -1.57 35.77
CA GLY A 306 -16.53 -1.45 37.18
C GLY A 306 -16.90 -2.78 37.84
N ARG A 307 -17.35 -3.79 37.06
CA ARG A 307 -17.58 -5.16 37.61
C ARG A 307 -16.27 -5.86 37.97
N VAL A 308 -15.24 -5.69 37.20
CA VAL A 308 -13.92 -6.31 37.46
C VAL A 308 -13.28 -5.70 38.72
N GLU A 309 -13.37 -4.39 38.93
CA GLU A 309 -12.89 -3.73 40.14
C GLU A 309 -13.60 -4.20 41.39
N ASN A 310 -14.95 -4.42 41.34
CA ASN A 310 -15.72 -4.91 42.48
C ASN A 310 -15.49 -6.39 42.80
N ILE A 311 -14.89 -7.18 41.95
CA ILE A 311 -14.55 -8.60 42.19
C ILE A 311 -13.10 -8.70 42.72
N SER A 312 -12.26 -7.73 42.48
CA SER A 312 -10.86 -7.71 42.93
C SER A 312 -10.64 -7.06 44.30
N ASN A 313 -11.67 -6.43 44.87
CA ASN A 313 -11.73 -5.91 46.26
C ASN A 313 -12.52 -6.85 47.13
#